data_457d23b50ca8ad6ca5c455e0782a218d
#
_entry.id   457d23b50ca8ad6ca5c455e0782a218d
#
_cell.length_a   1.000
_cell.length_b   1.000
_cell.length_c   1.000
_cell.angle_alpha   90.00
_cell.angle_beta   90.00
_cell.angle_gamma   90.00
#
_symmetry.space_group_name_H-M   'P 1'
#
loop_
_entity.id
_entity.type
_entity.pdbx_description
1 polymer ?
#
loop_
_entity_poly.entity_id
_entity_poly.type
_entity_poly.pdbx_seq_one_letter_code
_entity_poly.pdbx_strand_id
1 'polypeptide(L)'
;MKVRATIICEQDRHVLLVRKQGGRWTLPGGKLERGESAADAAIRELWEETGLRVDELIYVLELETDGTRHHVFEVSVLNLEQLRPLNEITDCIWHPLDALHNLNISDAMRSIVSAYVRRL
;
A
#
# COMPACT_ATOMS: atom_id res chain seq x y z
N MET A 1 2.94 -18.44 8.17
CA MET A 1 2.54 -17.03 8.20
C MET A 1 2.95 -16.37 6.89
N LYS A 2 2.05 -15.60 6.28
CA LYS A 2 2.37 -14.81 5.08
C LYS A 2 3.14 -13.56 5.48
N VAL A 3 4.11 -13.17 4.67
CA VAL A 3 4.86 -11.92 4.85
C VAL A 3 4.61 -11.05 3.62
N ARG A 4 4.21 -9.83 3.87
CA ARG A 4 3.81 -8.89 2.82
C ARG A 4 4.51 -7.55 3.00
N ALA A 5 4.94 -6.92 1.90
CA ALA A 5 5.32 -5.51 1.88
C ALA A 5 4.05 -4.71 1.59
N THR A 6 3.73 -3.74 2.44
CA THR A 6 2.52 -2.92 2.33
C THR A 6 2.95 -1.46 2.25
N ILE A 7 2.36 -0.70 1.35
CA ILE A 7 2.87 0.62 0.97
C ILE A 7 1.86 1.71 1.29
N ILE A 8 2.33 2.75 1.97
CA ILE A 8 1.59 3.98 2.18
C ILE A 8 2.21 5.05 1.29
N CYS A 9 1.45 5.48 0.29
CA CYS A 9 1.78 6.62 -0.54
C CYS A 9 0.75 7.70 -0.23
N GLU A 10 1.17 8.78 0.41
CA GLU A 10 0.29 9.82 0.90
C GLU A 10 0.55 11.13 0.16
N GLN A 11 -0.52 11.84 -0.22
CA GLN A 11 -0.48 13.16 -0.83
C GLN A 11 -1.63 13.98 -0.27
N ASP A 12 -1.33 15.14 0.31
CA ASP A 12 -2.34 16.08 0.81
C ASP A 12 -3.41 15.40 1.70
N ARG A 13 -2.95 14.55 2.64
CA ARG A 13 -3.80 13.79 3.56
C ARG A 13 -4.74 12.80 2.85
N HIS A 14 -4.35 12.37 1.65
CA HIS A 14 -5.00 11.28 0.92
C HIS A 14 -4.01 10.15 0.76
N VAL A 15 -4.50 8.92 0.83
CA VAL A 15 -3.70 7.72 0.67
C VAL A 15 -4.07 7.02 -0.63
N LEU A 16 -3.07 6.49 -1.32
CA LEU A 16 -3.28 5.70 -2.52
C LEU A 16 -3.84 4.34 -2.16
N LEU A 17 -4.98 4.01 -2.73
CA LEU A 17 -5.59 2.68 -2.64
C LEU A 17 -5.76 2.10 -4.03
N VAL A 18 -5.65 0.79 -4.10
CA VAL A 18 -5.83 0.02 -5.34
C VAL A 18 -6.82 -1.09 -5.10
N ARG A 19 -7.40 -1.63 -6.17
CA ARG A 19 -8.22 -2.84 -6.06
C ARG A 19 -8.16 -3.67 -7.34
N LYS A 20 -8.38 -4.96 -7.15
CA LYS A 20 -8.59 -5.91 -8.23
C LYS A 20 -10.08 -5.95 -8.57
N GLN A 21 -10.41 -6.44 -9.75
CA GLN A 21 -11.80 -6.56 -10.17
C GLN A 21 -12.61 -7.36 -9.14
N GLY A 22 -13.70 -6.77 -8.67
CA GLY A 22 -14.56 -7.40 -7.67
C GLY A 22 -14.00 -7.46 -6.27
N GLY A 23 -12.80 -6.90 -6.05
CA GLY A 23 -12.13 -6.94 -4.76
C GLY A 23 -12.41 -5.72 -3.89
N ARG A 24 -11.91 -5.80 -2.66
CA ARG A 24 -11.90 -4.66 -1.74
C ARG A 24 -10.76 -3.72 -2.10
N TRP A 25 -10.89 -2.48 -1.69
CA TRP A 25 -9.77 -1.53 -1.71
C TRP A 25 -8.68 -1.99 -0.75
N THR A 26 -7.43 -1.77 -1.14
CA THR A 26 -6.28 -2.15 -0.32
C THR A 26 -5.14 -1.17 -0.56
N LEU A 27 -4.22 -1.10 0.39
CA LEU A 27 -2.95 -0.45 0.16
C LEU A 27 -2.17 -1.26 -0.87
N PRO A 28 -1.40 -0.60 -1.75
CA PRO A 28 -0.53 -1.33 -2.68
C PRO A 28 0.42 -2.24 -1.92
N GLY A 29 0.82 -3.33 -2.55
CA GLY A 29 1.78 -4.24 -1.97
C GLY A 29 1.53 -5.68 -2.37
N GLY A 30 2.30 -6.57 -1.78
CA GLY A 30 2.18 -7.99 -2.05
C GLY A 30 3.21 -8.81 -1.31
N LYS A 31 3.16 -10.11 -1.55
CA LYS A 31 4.06 -11.07 -0.91
C LYS A 31 5.50 -10.89 -1.39
N LEU A 32 6.44 -11.12 -0.49
CA LEU A 32 7.85 -11.17 -0.85
C LEU A 32 8.10 -12.40 -1.72
N GLU A 33 8.90 -12.21 -2.76
CA GLU A 33 9.43 -13.31 -3.55
C GLU A 33 10.64 -13.92 -2.83
N ARG A 34 10.98 -15.15 -3.19
CA ARG A 34 12.07 -15.86 -2.57
C ARG A 34 13.38 -15.07 -2.71
N GLY A 35 14.05 -14.81 -1.59
CA GLY A 35 15.31 -14.08 -1.55
C GLY A 35 15.16 -12.56 -1.62
N GLU A 36 13.93 -12.07 -1.69
CA GLU A 36 13.64 -10.64 -1.82
C GLU A 36 13.51 -10.00 -0.44
N SER A 37 14.09 -8.82 -0.26
CA SER A 37 13.83 -8.04 0.95
C SER A 37 12.44 -7.41 0.90
N ALA A 38 11.90 -7.05 2.06
CA ALA A 38 10.62 -6.36 2.12
C ALA A 38 10.68 -5.01 1.38
N ALA A 39 11.79 -4.29 1.47
CA ALA A 39 11.97 -3.02 0.76
C ALA A 39 11.92 -3.22 -0.76
N ASP A 40 12.62 -4.24 -1.27
CA ASP A 40 12.63 -4.53 -2.70
C ASP A 40 11.24 -4.97 -3.18
N ALA A 41 10.54 -5.76 -2.36
CA ALA A 41 9.17 -6.17 -2.66
C ALA A 41 8.24 -4.95 -2.76
N ALA A 42 8.39 -3.98 -1.85
CA ALA A 42 7.58 -2.76 -1.89
C ALA A 42 7.80 -1.99 -3.19
N ILE A 43 9.05 -1.81 -3.59
CA ILE A 43 9.40 -1.11 -4.83
C ILE A 43 8.81 -1.83 -6.04
N ARG A 44 8.98 -3.14 -6.11
CA ARG A 44 8.50 -3.96 -7.22
C ARG A 44 6.98 -3.97 -7.31
N GLU A 45 6.30 -4.20 -6.19
CA GLU A 45 4.83 -4.26 -6.17
C GLU A 45 4.20 -2.93 -6.56
N LEU A 46 4.72 -1.83 -6.06
CA LEU A 46 4.18 -0.51 -6.44
C LEU A 46 4.34 -0.26 -7.94
N TRP A 47 5.48 -0.60 -8.48
CA TRP A 47 5.74 -0.49 -9.92
C TRP A 47 4.79 -1.36 -10.73
N GLU A 48 4.64 -2.64 -10.35
CA GLU A 48 3.78 -3.57 -11.05
C GLU A 48 2.30 -3.16 -11.02
N GLU A 49 1.84 -2.62 -9.90
CA GLU A 49 0.42 -2.31 -9.70
C GLU A 49 0.03 -0.94 -10.21
N THR A 50 0.93 0.03 -10.21
CA THR A 50 0.58 1.44 -10.45
C THR A 50 1.49 2.17 -11.44
N GLY A 51 2.62 1.60 -11.81
CA GLY A 51 3.60 2.28 -12.64
C GLY A 51 4.41 3.35 -11.91
N LEU A 52 4.23 3.49 -10.60
CA LEU A 52 4.94 4.50 -9.82
C LEU A 52 6.34 4.04 -9.47
N ARG A 53 7.29 4.96 -9.57
CA ARG A 53 8.70 4.74 -9.23
C ARG A 53 9.00 5.38 -7.89
N VAL A 54 9.53 4.58 -6.97
CA VAL A 54 9.89 5.04 -5.63
C VAL A 54 11.10 5.96 -5.70
N ASP A 55 11.00 7.12 -5.05
CA ASP A 55 12.11 8.03 -4.81
C ASP A 55 12.74 7.74 -3.45
N GLU A 56 11.95 7.87 -2.39
CA GLU A 56 12.38 7.55 -1.02
C GLU A 56 11.44 6.53 -0.42
N LEU A 57 12.00 5.67 0.44
CA LEU A 57 11.26 4.61 1.09
C LEU A 57 11.69 4.56 2.55
N ILE A 58 10.71 4.65 3.46
CA ILE A 58 10.93 4.65 4.90
C ILE A 58 10.13 3.51 5.51
N TYR A 59 10.80 2.67 6.30
CA TYR A 59 10.12 1.62 7.08
C TYR A 59 9.35 2.30 8.22
N VAL A 60 8.05 2.07 8.28
CA VAL A 60 7.19 2.74 9.26
C VAL A 60 6.87 1.85 10.45
N LEU A 61 6.37 0.66 10.17
CA LEU A 61 5.95 -0.26 11.23
C LEU A 61 5.77 -1.68 10.70
N GLU A 62 5.70 -2.63 11.63
CA GLU A 62 5.31 -4.00 11.36
C GLU A 62 3.98 -4.25 12.08
N LEU A 63 3.05 -4.91 11.40
CA LEU A 63 1.76 -5.25 11.99
C LEU A 63 1.35 -6.65 11.53
N GLU A 64 0.93 -7.48 12.48
CA GLU A 64 0.39 -8.80 12.17
C GLU A 64 -1.12 -8.77 12.27
N THR A 65 -1.80 -9.22 11.22
CA THR A 65 -3.26 -9.36 11.19
C THR A 65 -3.63 -10.60 10.38
N ASP A 66 -4.55 -11.41 10.90
CA ASP A 66 -5.13 -12.54 10.16
C ASP A 66 -4.10 -13.45 9.49
N GLY A 67 -3.02 -13.75 10.20
CA GLY A 67 -1.97 -14.65 9.70
C GLY A 67 -1.02 -14.02 8.71
N THR A 68 -1.06 -12.71 8.53
CA THR A 68 -0.15 -11.96 7.66
C THR A 68 0.68 -10.98 8.48
N ARG A 69 1.99 -11.01 8.26
CA ARG A 69 2.89 -10.00 8.80
C ARG A 69 3.13 -8.94 7.73
N HIS A 70 2.69 -7.72 8.02
CA HIS A 70 2.86 -6.59 7.12
C HIS A 70 4.09 -5.79 7.52
N HIS A 71 5.04 -5.67 6.60
CA HIS A 71 6.10 -4.66 6.70
C HIS A 71 5.61 -3.44 5.95
N VAL A 72 5.35 -2.37 6.69
CA VAL A 72 4.72 -1.17 6.15
C VAL A 72 5.76 -0.11 5.87
N PHE A 73 5.76 0.38 4.63
CA PHE A 73 6.67 1.43 4.17
C PHE A 73 5.89 2.64 3.72
N GLU A 74 6.40 3.80 4.06
CA GLU A 74 5.94 5.05 3.45
C GLU A 74 6.87 5.39 2.30
N VAL A 75 6.32 5.82 1.17
CA VAL A 75 7.10 6.15 -0.02
C VAL A 75 6.79 7.54 -0.54
N SER A 76 7.80 8.20 -1.11
CA SER A 76 7.61 9.27 -2.06
C SER A 76 7.94 8.72 -3.45
N VAL A 77 7.35 9.30 -4.48
CA VAL A 77 7.50 8.80 -5.84
C VAL A 77 7.93 9.91 -6.78
N LEU A 78 8.58 9.51 -7.89
CA LEU A 78 9.14 10.45 -8.86
C LEU A 78 8.12 10.88 -9.91
N ASN A 79 7.06 10.11 -10.14
CA ASN A 79 6.22 10.21 -11.33
C ASN A 79 4.73 10.07 -11.03
N LEU A 80 4.23 10.84 -10.05
CA LEU A 80 2.81 10.81 -9.64
C LEU A 80 1.85 10.93 -10.82
N GLU A 81 2.20 11.73 -11.81
CA GLU A 81 1.36 11.98 -12.99
C GLU A 81 1.20 10.74 -13.89
N GLN A 82 2.02 9.71 -13.66
CA GLN A 82 1.95 8.46 -14.43
C GLN A 82 1.18 7.35 -13.72
N LEU A 83 0.56 7.66 -12.60
CA LEU A 83 -0.27 6.71 -11.87
C LEU A 83 -1.36 6.12 -12.75
N ARG A 84 -1.44 4.81 -12.85
CA ARG A 84 -2.45 4.10 -13.60
C ARG A 84 -2.60 2.67 -13.07
N PRO A 85 -3.79 2.08 -13.14
CA PRO A 85 -3.93 0.67 -12.77
C PRO A 85 -3.26 -0.23 -13.80
N LEU A 86 -2.45 -1.18 -13.33
CA LEU A 86 -1.71 -2.12 -14.17
C LEU A 86 -1.90 -3.55 -13.68
N ASN A 87 -1.71 -4.49 -14.59
CA ASN A 87 -1.78 -5.93 -14.31
C ASN A 87 -3.13 -6.29 -13.69
N GLU A 88 -3.14 -6.91 -12.50
CA GLU A 88 -4.39 -7.33 -11.84
C GLU A 88 -5.18 -6.17 -11.25
N ILE A 89 -4.58 -5.00 -11.14
CA ILE A 89 -5.24 -3.81 -10.57
C ILE A 89 -6.15 -3.19 -11.62
N THR A 90 -7.41 -2.97 -11.27
CA THR A 90 -8.39 -2.35 -12.16
C THR A 90 -8.67 -0.91 -11.80
N ASP A 91 -8.44 -0.50 -10.57
CA ASP A 91 -8.73 0.86 -10.11
C ASP A 91 -7.69 1.35 -9.12
N CYS A 92 -7.39 2.65 -9.21
CA CYS A 92 -6.57 3.38 -8.24
C CYS A 92 -7.35 4.61 -7.81
N ILE A 93 -7.32 4.92 -6.52
CA ILE A 93 -7.92 6.15 -5.99
C ILE A 93 -7.01 6.80 -4.95
N TRP A 94 -7.15 8.10 -4.82
CA TRP A 94 -6.64 8.86 -3.67
C TRP A 94 -7.81 9.06 -2.71
N HIS A 95 -7.68 8.53 -1.50
CA HIS A 95 -8.78 8.53 -0.53
C HIS A 95 -8.36 9.27 0.75
N PRO A 96 -9.22 10.11 1.33
CA PRO A 96 -8.87 10.82 2.56
C PRO A 96 -8.49 9.85 3.68
N LEU A 97 -7.41 10.16 4.40
CA LEU A 97 -6.90 9.33 5.50
C LEU A 97 -7.92 9.13 6.61
N ASP A 98 -8.80 10.09 6.83
CA ASP A 98 -9.77 10.07 7.93
C ASP A 98 -11.16 9.60 7.53
N ALA A 99 -11.34 9.10 6.31
CA ALA A 99 -12.63 8.68 5.80
C ALA A 99 -12.68 7.20 5.38
N LEU A 100 -11.78 6.37 5.89
CA LEU A 100 -11.71 4.96 5.51
C LEU A 100 -12.92 4.15 5.99
N HIS A 101 -13.62 4.62 7.02
CA HIS A 101 -14.82 3.96 7.55
C HIS A 101 -15.96 3.88 6.52
N ASN A 102 -15.93 4.71 5.48
CA ASN A 102 -16.95 4.73 4.43
C ASN A 102 -16.60 3.82 3.24
N LEU A 103 -15.52 3.09 3.33
CA LEU A 103 -14.97 2.39 2.18
C LEU A 103 -14.97 0.87 2.41
N ASN A 104 -15.18 0.12 1.34
CA ASN A 104 -15.05 -1.34 1.37
C ASN A 104 -13.57 -1.71 1.39
N ILE A 105 -13.00 -1.72 2.59
CA ILE A 105 -11.59 -2.02 2.85
C ILE A 105 -11.52 -3.01 4.01
N SER A 106 -10.52 -3.88 4.03
CA SER A 106 -10.38 -4.87 5.10
C SER A 106 -10.01 -4.21 6.42
N ASP A 107 -10.33 -4.89 7.53
CA ASP A 107 -9.96 -4.42 8.86
C ASP A 107 -8.44 -4.31 9.02
N ALA A 108 -7.69 -5.23 8.40
CA ALA A 108 -6.23 -5.19 8.41
C ALA A 108 -5.69 -3.88 7.83
N MET A 109 -6.18 -3.50 6.64
CA MET A 109 -5.75 -2.27 5.98
C MET A 109 -6.17 -1.04 6.78
N ARG A 110 -7.38 -1.07 7.34
CA ARG A 110 -7.89 0.00 8.19
C ARG A 110 -7.01 0.20 9.42
N SER A 111 -6.60 -0.90 10.05
CA SER A 111 -5.69 -0.87 11.21
C SER A 111 -4.33 -0.30 10.86
N ILE A 112 -3.79 -0.65 9.69
CA ILE A 112 -2.49 -0.15 9.24
C ILE A 112 -2.54 1.36 9.03
N VAL A 113 -3.56 1.86 8.35
CA VAL A 113 -3.70 3.31 8.10
C VAL A 113 -3.91 4.05 9.42
N SER A 114 -4.73 3.50 10.33
CA SER A 114 -4.94 4.11 11.66
C SER A 114 -3.63 4.21 12.44
N ALA A 115 -2.81 3.16 12.42
CA ALA A 115 -1.51 3.17 13.09
C ALA A 115 -0.57 4.21 12.46
N TYR A 116 -0.59 4.34 11.15
CA TYR A 116 0.19 5.35 10.43
C TYR A 116 -0.24 6.77 10.82
N VAL A 117 -1.54 7.03 10.82
CA VAL A 117 -2.10 8.35 11.18
C VAL A 117 -1.70 8.75 12.60
N ARG A 118 -1.71 7.81 13.54
CA ARG A 118 -1.30 8.09 14.93
C ARG A 118 0.17 8.49 15.06
N ARG A 119 1.00 8.16 14.07
CA ARG A 119 2.43 8.55 14.04
C ARG A 119 2.65 9.95 13.44
N LEU A 120 1.65 10.49 12.77
CA LEU A 120 1.74 11.84 12.23
C LEU A 120 1.52 12.87 13.33
#